data_8462d1581fec321a94bf65dcf47e5b53
#
_entry.id   8462d1581fec321a94bf65dcf47e5b53
#
_cell.length_a   1.000
_cell.length_b   1.000
_cell.length_c   1.000
_cell.angle_alpha   90.00
_cell.angle_beta   90.00
_cell.angle_gamma   90.00
#
_symmetry.space_group_name_H-M   'P 1'
#
loop_
_entity.id
_entity.type
_entity.pdbx_description
1 polymer ?
#
loop_
_entity_poly.entity_id
_entity_poly.type
_entity_poly.pdbx_seq_one_letter_code
_entity_poly.pdbx_strand_id
1 'polypeptide(L)'
;MQLDIMNNLPKEYTFLNYLRCHDDIGWGLDFQTLAGWGMQEVPHKRYLNDFFTGKIADSVSRGELYNEDPITGDARFCATTASMCGIESAGFEQDEEKKKRAVRFDLMLHAYMMVQSGIPMLYSGDEIGQVNDYTYKNDPEKQVDSRYIHRGKFDWKLADGRKRKGTVQKELFDGIGKLRSIRSKEKVFDASANVWTLDTWEN
;
A
#
# COMPACT_ATOMS: atom_id res chain seq x y z
N MET A 1 -4.52 6.32 19.61
CA MET A 1 -4.18 5.12 20.45
C MET A 1 -3.05 4.29 19.85
N GLN A 2 -3.13 3.69 18.63
CA GLN A 2 -2.00 2.90 18.09
C GLN A 2 -0.75 3.74 17.81
N LEU A 3 -0.91 4.93 17.21
CA LEU A 3 0.21 5.86 16.97
C LEU A 3 0.86 6.33 18.26
N ASP A 4 0.08 6.51 19.33
CA ASP A 4 0.63 6.93 20.64
C ASP A 4 1.50 5.83 21.27
N ILE A 5 1.13 4.55 21.11
CA ILE A 5 1.95 3.43 21.55
C ILE A 5 3.30 3.45 20.82
N MET A 6 3.30 3.62 19.50
CA MET A 6 4.51 3.67 18.69
C MET A 6 5.41 4.87 19.07
N ASN A 7 4.80 6.03 19.32
CA ASN A 7 5.52 7.26 19.64
C ASN A 7 6.10 7.28 21.05
N ASN A 8 5.56 6.48 21.98
CA ASN A 8 6.00 6.40 23.37
C ASN A 8 6.98 5.24 23.66
N LEU A 9 7.42 4.52 22.63
CA LEU A 9 8.46 3.51 22.81
C LEU A 9 9.80 4.14 23.21
N PRO A 10 10.61 3.43 24.03
CA PRO A 10 11.99 3.84 24.29
C PRO A 10 12.76 4.05 22.97
N LYS A 11 13.65 5.05 22.93
CA LYS A 11 14.36 5.44 21.70
C LYS A 11 15.33 4.38 21.15
N GLU A 12 15.63 3.36 21.94
CA GLU A 12 16.42 2.19 21.55
C GLU A 12 15.65 1.23 20.64
N TYR A 13 14.31 1.33 20.60
CA TYR A 13 13.44 0.52 19.75
C TYR A 13 13.03 1.31 18.53
N THR A 14 12.93 0.61 17.40
CA THR A 14 12.46 1.22 16.16
C THR A 14 11.66 0.22 15.34
N PHE A 15 10.84 0.74 14.43
CA PHE A 15 10.06 -0.06 13.50
C PHE A 15 10.64 -0.02 12.10
N LEU A 16 10.41 -1.09 11.35
CA LEU A 16 10.50 -1.09 9.89
C LEU A 16 9.12 -0.77 9.34
N ASN A 17 8.98 0.38 8.70
CA ASN A 17 7.72 0.85 8.14
C ASN A 17 7.67 0.57 6.64
N TYR A 18 6.65 -0.14 6.19
CA TYR A 18 6.45 -0.44 4.78
C TYR A 18 4.95 -0.49 4.44
N LEU A 19 4.61 -0.21 3.21
CA LEU A 19 3.22 -0.36 2.72
C LEU A 19 2.92 -1.82 2.43
N ARG A 20 3.88 -2.53 1.87
CA ARG A 20 3.84 -3.97 1.60
C ARG A 20 5.24 -4.58 1.64
N CYS A 21 5.29 -5.90 1.70
CA CYS A 21 6.53 -6.67 1.54
C CYS A 21 6.30 -7.85 0.59
N HIS A 22 7.08 -8.91 0.70
CA HIS A 22 6.91 -10.16 -0.06
C HIS A 22 5.74 -11.01 0.44
N ASP A 23 5.19 -10.69 1.61
CA ASP A 23 4.03 -11.37 2.19
C ASP A 23 2.73 -10.64 1.88
N ASP A 24 1.62 -11.29 2.23
CA ASP A 24 0.29 -10.73 2.15
C ASP A 24 0.07 -9.57 3.12
N ILE A 25 -0.99 -8.81 2.89
CA ILE A 25 -1.44 -7.70 3.74
C ILE A 25 -2.63 -8.19 4.58
N GLY A 26 -2.47 -8.16 5.90
CA GLY A 26 -3.55 -8.47 6.84
C GLY A 26 -4.35 -7.24 7.24
N TRP A 27 -5.61 -7.44 7.62
CA TRP A 27 -6.47 -6.40 8.16
C TRP A 27 -6.26 -6.27 9.67
N GLY A 28 -5.64 -5.19 10.11
CA GLY A 28 -5.51 -4.84 11.53
C GLY A 28 -6.68 -4.01 12.04
N LEU A 29 -7.91 -4.53 11.91
CA LEU A 29 -9.11 -3.81 12.27
C LEU A 29 -9.37 -3.84 13.77
N ASP A 30 -9.75 -2.70 14.34
CA ASP A 30 -10.28 -2.58 15.70
C ASP A 30 -11.78 -2.78 15.66
N PHE A 31 -12.22 -4.02 15.96
CA PHE A 31 -13.62 -4.39 15.91
C PHE A 31 -14.48 -3.70 16.97
N GLN A 32 -13.92 -3.30 18.10
CA GLN A 32 -14.66 -2.54 19.11
C GLN A 32 -14.99 -1.13 18.60
N THR A 33 -14.00 -0.48 17.99
CA THR A 33 -14.22 0.81 17.34
C THR A 33 -15.23 0.71 16.19
N LEU A 34 -15.13 -0.31 15.34
CA LEU A 34 -16.08 -0.55 14.24
C LEU A 34 -17.50 -0.78 14.76
N ALA A 35 -17.66 -1.57 15.83
CA ALA A 35 -18.96 -1.80 16.46
C ALA A 35 -19.56 -0.51 17.02
N GLY A 36 -18.73 0.39 17.59
CA GLY A 36 -19.14 1.71 18.04
C GLY A 36 -19.69 2.61 16.91
N TRP A 37 -19.28 2.37 15.68
CA TRP A 37 -19.80 3.04 14.48
C TRP A 37 -20.94 2.27 13.81
N GLY A 38 -21.47 1.22 14.45
CA GLY A 38 -22.55 0.40 13.91
C GLY A 38 -22.12 -0.58 12.81
N MET A 39 -20.81 -0.77 12.61
CA MET A 39 -20.28 -1.71 11.62
C MET A 39 -20.14 -3.11 12.23
N GLN A 40 -20.59 -4.11 11.48
CA GLN A 40 -20.43 -5.50 11.86
C GLN A 40 -19.12 -6.07 11.27
N GLU A 41 -18.39 -6.86 12.05
CA GLU A 41 -17.08 -7.41 11.69
C GLU A 41 -17.09 -8.17 10.37
N VAL A 42 -17.90 -9.24 10.26
CA VAL A 42 -17.87 -10.12 9.08
C VAL A 42 -18.34 -9.41 7.80
N PRO A 43 -19.47 -8.68 7.79
CA PRO A 43 -19.87 -7.90 6.62
C PRO A 43 -18.82 -6.87 6.20
N HIS A 44 -18.16 -6.23 7.16
CA HIS A 44 -17.13 -5.23 6.85
C HIS A 44 -15.88 -5.87 6.25
N LYS A 45 -15.41 -7.01 6.77
CA LYS A 45 -14.31 -7.79 6.19
C LYS A 45 -14.62 -8.20 4.74
N ARG A 46 -15.82 -8.73 4.49
CA ARG A 46 -16.24 -9.10 3.13
C ARG A 46 -16.27 -7.90 2.19
N TYR A 47 -16.80 -6.77 2.67
CA TYR A 47 -16.77 -5.55 1.88
C TYR A 47 -15.33 -5.16 1.50
N LEU A 48 -14.37 -5.19 2.44
CA LEU A 48 -12.97 -4.90 2.16
C LEU A 48 -12.37 -5.90 1.17
N ASN A 49 -12.64 -7.19 1.34
CA ASN A 49 -12.18 -8.24 0.41
C ASN A 49 -12.68 -7.94 -1.02
N ASP A 50 -13.95 -7.63 -1.17
CA ASP A 50 -14.55 -7.34 -2.47
C ASP A 50 -14.06 -6.01 -3.05
N PHE A 51 -13.89 -4.98 -2.20
CA PHE A 51 -13.34 -3.70 -2.62
C PHE A 51 -11.91 -3.85 -3.14
N PHE A 52 -11.02 -4.46 -2.36
CA PHE A 52 -9.60 -4.57 -2.73
C PHE A 52 -9.35 -5.54 -3.89
N THR A 53 -10.22 -6.52 -4.11
CA THR A 53 -10.13 -7.42 -5.27
C THR A 53 -10.82 -6.87 -6.53
N GLY A 54 -11.44 -5.69 -6.45
CA GLY A 54 -12.09 -5.06 -7.60
C GLY A 54 -13.45 -5.63 -7.96
N LYS A 55 -14.11 -6.36 -7.07
CA LYS A 55 -15.46 -6.93 -7.28
C LYS A 55 -16.58 -5.91 -7.10
N ILE A 56 -16.32 -4.80 -6.44
CA ILE A 56 -17.27 -3.69 -6.28
C ILE A 56 -17.09 -2.71 -7.45
N ALA A 57 -18.18 -2.25 -8.04
CA ALA A 57 -18.20 -1.46 -9.28
C ALA A 57 -17.30 -0.21 -9.23
N ASP A 58 -17.23 0.48 -8.09
CA ASP A 58 -16.44 1.70 -7.93
C ASP A 58 -15.02 1.46 -7.40
N SER A 59 -14.63 0.19 -7.23
CA SER A 59 -13.29 -0.13 -6.76
C SER A 59 -12.25 0.11 -7.83
N VAL A 60 -11.27 0.93 -7.49
CA VAL A 60 -10.07 1.14 -8.31
C VAL A 60 -8.99 0.07 -8.05
N SER A 61 -9.05 -0.61 -6.92
CA SER A 61 -8.05 -1.60 -6.50
C SER A 61 -8.14 -2.89 -7.31
N ARG A 62 -7.00 -3.52 -7.52
CA ARG A 62 -6.88 -4.86 -8.11
C ARG A 62 -5.92 -5.69 -7.28
N GLY A 63 -6.33 -6.92 -6.98
CA GLY A 63 -5.53 -7.88 -6.23
C GLY A 63 -6.27 -9.19 -6.03
N GLU A 64 -5.69 -10.07 -5.23
CA GLU A 64 -6.25 -11.38 -4.92
C GLU A 64 -6.24 -11.63 -3.41
N LEU A 65 -7.11 -12.51 -2.96
CA LEU A 65 -7.15 -12.95 -1.58
C LEU A 65 -6.26 -14.19 -1.40
N TYR A 66 -5.69 -14.29 -0.22
CA TYR A 66 -4.94 -15.43 0.26
C TYR A 66 -5.54 -15.92 1.59
N ASN A 67 -5.71 -17.22 1.74
CA ASN A 67 -6.29 -17.86 2.94
C ASN A 67 -7.65 -17.27 3.35
N GLU A 68 -8.57 -17.13 2.39
CA GLU A 68 -9.93 -16.67 2.68
C GLU A 68 -10.70 -17.70 3.48
N ASP A 69 -11.27 -17.28 4.61
CA ASP A 69 -12.25 -18.04 5.39
C ASP A 69 -13.66 -17.58 5.01
N PRO A 70 -14.46 -18.42 4.35
CA PRO A 70 -15.80 -18.05 3.89
C PRO A 70 -16.80 -17.83 5.04
N ILE A 71 -16.50 -18.30 6.24
CA ILE A 71 -17.39 -18.16 7.42
C ILE A 71 -17.14 -16.81 8.08
N THR A 72 -15.90 -16.52 8.43
CA THR A 72 -15.51 -15.32 9.17
C THR A 72 -15.24 -14.11 8.27
N GLY A 73 -15.03 -14.34 6.97
CA GLY A 73 -14.58 -13.32 6.03
C GLY A 73 -13.11 -12.91 6.22
N ASP A 74 -12.37 -13.62 7.08
CA ASP A 74 -10.93 -13.39 7.21
C ASP A 74 -10.22 -13.76 5.93
N ALA A 75 -9.32 -12.86 5.52
CA ALA A 75 -8.48 -13.07 4.36
C ALA A 75 -7.22 -12.23 4.48
N ARG A 76 -6.25 -12.52 3.62
CA ARG A 76 -5.09 -11.67 3.39
C ARG A 76 -5.16 -11.14 1.98
N PHE A 77 -4.78 -9.90 1.80
CA PHE A 77 -4.79 -9.24 0.50
C PHE A 77 -3.40 -9.27 -0.14
N CYS A 78 -3.35 -9.59 -1.42
CA CYS A 78 -2.13 -9.68 -2.21
C CYS A 78 -2.22 -8.77 -3.42
N ALA A 79 -1.38 -7.75 -3.49
CA ALA A 79 -1.26 -6.83 -4.62
C ALA A 79 0.05 -6.03 -4.54
N THR A 80 0.45 -5.43 -5.66
CA THR A 80 1.41 -4.32 -5.65
C THR A 80 0.74 -3.04 -5.17
N THR A 81 1.51 -2.09 -4.63
CA THR A 81 0.99 -0.78 -4.22
C THR A 81 0.31 -0.06 -5.38
N ALA A 82 0.92 -0.12 -6.57
CA ALA A 82 0.37 0.48 -7.79
C ALA A 82 -1.01 -0.08 -8.17
N SER A 83 -1.19 -1.40 -8.09
CA SER A 83 -2.47 -2.05 -8.39
C SER A 83 -3.52 -1.76 -7.33
N MET A 84 -3.14 -1.75 -6.05
CA MET A 84 -4.01 -1.38 -4.95
C MET A 84 -4.50 0.08 -5.08
N CYS A 85 -3.62 1.00 -5.48
CA CYS A 85 -3.96 2.41 -5.64
C CYS A 85 -4.74 2.75 -6.91
N GLY A 86 -4.90 1.80 -7.84
CA GLY A 86 -5.70 1.97 -9.04
C GLY A 86 -4.92 2.34 -10.31
N ILE A 87 -3.58 2.31 -10.28
CA ILE A 87 -2.75 2.56 -11.48
C ILE A 87 -3.03 1.49 -12.54
N GLU A 88 -3.19 0.24 -12.11
CA GLU A 88 -3.51 -0.88 -13.00
C GLU A 88 -4.89 -0.70 -13.66
N SER A 89 -5.94 -0.46 -12.88
CA SER A 89 -7.30 -0.30 -13.42
C SER A 89 -7.41 0.91 -14.33
N ALA A 90 -6.82 2.04 -13.96
CA ALA A 90 -6.79 3.24 -14.81
C ALA A 90 -6.02 3.01 -16.13
N GLY A 91 -4.99 2.16 -16.11
CA GLY A 91 -4.27 1.72 -17.30
C GLY A 91 -5.15 0.89 -18.23
N PHE A 92 -5.93 -0.04 -17.69
CA PHE A 92 -6.90 -0.85 -18.43
C PHE A 92 -8.00 0.01 -19.05
N GLU A 93 -8.55 0.94 -18.29
CA GLU A 93 -9.62 1.83 -18.72
C GLU A 93 -9.13 2.94 -19.65
N GLN A 94 -7.81 3.11 -19.81
CA GLN A 94 -7.18 4.20 -20.55
C GLN A 94 -7.63 5.59 -20.07
N ASP A 95 -7.93 5.72 -18.78
CA ASP A 95 -8.43 6.95 -18.15
C ASP A 95 -7.25 7.71 -17.51
N GLU A 96 -6.80 8.77 -18.17
CA GLU A 96 -5.67 9.58 -17.71
C GLU A 96 -5.96 10.35 -16.42
N GLU A 97 -7.21 10.74 -16.17
CA GLU A 97 -7.56 11.44 -14.92
C GLU A 97 -7.61 10.48 -13.72
N LYS A 98 -8.14 9.26 -13.92
CA LYS A 98 -8.05 8.20 -12.92
C LYS A 98 -6.58 7.83 -12.65
N LYS A 99 -5.76 7.75 -13.68
CA LYS A 99 -4.33 7.45 -13.57
C LYS A 99 -3.60 8.50 -12.72
N LYS A 100 -3.82 9.77 -12.97
CA LYS A 100 -3.26 10.87 -12.17
C LYS A 100 -3.70 10.79 -10.71
N ARG A 101 -4.97 10.49 -10.45
CA ARG A 101 -5.47 10.30 -9.08
C ARG A 101 -4.81 9.12 -8.39
N ALA A 102 -4.67 7.99 -9.10
CA ALA A 102 -4.03 6.79 -8.59
C ALA A 102 -2.56 7.03 -8.22
N VAL A 103 -1.80 7.74 -9.06
CA VAL A 103 -0.41 8.13 -8.77
C VAL A 103 -0.32 9.03 -7.54
N ARG A 104 -1.23 10.01 -7.40
CA ARG A 104 -1.27 10.87 -6.21
C ARG A 104 -1.60 10.08 -4.94
N PHE A 105 -2.50 9.11 -5.04
CA PHE A 105 -2.86 8.25 -3.92
C PHE A 105 -1.69 7.37 -3.50
N ASP A 106 -0.99 6.76 -4.45
CA ASP A 106 0.22 5.98 -4.21
C ASP A 106 1.29 6.83 -3.52
N LEU A 107 1.59 8.03 -4.04
CA LEU A 107 2.52 8.97 -3.42
C LEU A 107 2.08 9.43 -2.03
N MET A 108 0.78 9.58 -1.78
CA MET A 108 0.25 9.92 -0.46
C MET A 108 0.52 8.79 0.55
N LEU A 109 0.31 7.54 0.17
CA LEU A 109 0.62 6.39 1.04
C LEU A 109 2.13 6.30 1.34
N HIS A 110 2.98 6.50 0.33
CA HIS A 110 4.43 6.56 0.53
C HIS A 110 4.82 7.74 1.43
N ALA A 111 4.18 8.91 1.29
CA ALA A 111 4.42 10.05 2.17
C ALA A 111 4.01 9.71 3.61
N TYR A 112 2.84 9.10 3.82
CA TYR A 112 2.40 8.64 5.13
C TYR A 112 3.43 7.69 5.77
N MET A 113 3.92 6.69 5.03
CA MET A 113 4.97 5.79 5.50
C MET A 113 6.26 6.54 5.86
N MET A 114 6.66 7.51 5.02
CA MET A 114 7.89 8.28 5.20
C MET A 114 7.87 9.25 6.39
N VAL A 115 6.70 9.68 6.85
CA VAL A 115 6.59 10.58 8.01
C VAL A 115 6.49 9.82 9.34
N GLN A 116 6.28 8.51 9.32
CA GLN A 116 6.25 7.71 10.53
C GLN A 116 7.62 7.62 11.19
N SER A 117 7.64 7.53 12.54
CA SER A 117 8.85 7.16 13.27
C SER A 117 9.30 5.76 12.88
N GLY A 118 10.60 5.56 12.67
CA GLY A 118 11.17 4.27 12.27
C GLY A 118 11.95 4.33 10.95
N ILE A 119 12.21 3.17 10.38
CA ILE A 119 12.99 3.01 9.14
C ILE A 119 12.03 2.71 7.99
N PRO A 120 11.80 3.63 7.05
CA PRO A 120 10.96 3.36 5.89
C PRO A 120 11.64 2.40 4.93
N MET A 121 10.90 1.39 4.48
CA MET A 121 11.33 0.41 3.49
C MET A 121 10.42 0.44 2.27
N LEU A 122 11.02 0.49 1.09
CA LEU A 122 10.33 0.33 -0.19
C LEU A 122 10.48 -1.11 -0.66
N TYR A 123 9.38 -1.72 -1.07
CA TYR A 123 9.46 -3.00 -1.76
C TYR A 123 9.80 -2.76 -3.24
N SER A 124 10.71 -3.58 -3.76
CA SER A 124 11.20 -3.45 -5.13
C SER A 124 10.07 -3.44 -6.16
N GLY A 125 10.05 -2.42 -7.02
CA GLY A 125 9.03 -2.19 -8.03
C GLY A 125 8.01 -1.10 -7.66
N ASP A 126 7.84 -0.76 -6.38
CA ASP A 126 6.95 0.32 -5.97
C ASP A 126 7.42 1.68 -6.52
N GLU A 127 8.72 1.91 -6.55
CA GLU A 127 9.34 3.15 -7.05
C GLU A 127 9.12 3.41 -8.54
N ILE A 128 8.67 2.40 -9.28
CA ILE A 128 8.36 2.50 -10.72
C ILE A 128 6.89 2.18 -11.04
N GLY A 129 6.06 1.98 -10.03
CA GLY A 129 4.65 1.65 -10.22
C GLY A 129 4.43 0.32 -10.93
N GLN A 130 5.23 -0.70 -10.58
CA GLN A 130 5.06 -2.04 -11.12
C GLN A 130 3.70 -2.60 -10.64
N VAL A 131 2.86 -3.02 -11.58
CA VAL A 131 1.54 -3.58 -11.33
C VAL A 131 1.61 -5.09 -11.07
N ASN A 132 0.49 -5.69 -10.72
CA ASN A 132 0.33 -7.11 -10.47
C ASN A 132 0.81 -7.97 -11.65
N ASP A 133 1.43 -9.10 -11.33
CA ASP A 133 1.87 -10.12 -12.30
C ASP A 133 0.97 -11.34 -12.22
N TYR A 134 0.04 -11.46 -13.15
CA TYR A 134 -0.89 -12.60 -13.22
C TYR A 134 -0.28 -13.84 -13.90
N THR A 135 0.94 -13.74 -14.43
CA THR A 135 1.59 -14.85 -15.14
C THR A 135 1.95 -16.01 -14.22
N TYR A 136 2.02 -15.76 -12.90
CA TYR A 136 2.25 -16.80 -11.91
C TYR A 136 1.22 -17.94 -11.97
N LYS A 137 -0.02 -17.67 -12.44
CA LYS A 137 -1.09 -18.67 -12.62
C LYS A 137 -0.75 -19.72 -13.65
N ASN A 138 0.20 -19.46 -14.53
CA ASN A 138 0.68 -20.41 -15.54
C ASN A 138 1.82 -21.29 -15.02
N ASP A 139 2.31 -21.06 -13.80
CA ASP A 139 3.37 -21.82 -13.17
C ASP A 139 2.77 -22.80 -12.14
N PRO A 140 2.84 -24.14 -12.37
CA PRO A 140 2.24 -25.13 -11.49
C PRO A 140 2.71 -25.05 -10.02
N GLU A 141 3.93 -24.55 -9.77
CA GLU A 141 4.46 -24.42 -8.42
C GLU A 141 3.98 -23.16 -7.70
N LYS A 142 3.50 -22.16 -8.44
CA LYS A 142 3.11 -20.85 -7.89
C LYS A 142 1.60 -20.60 -7.90
N GLN A 143 0.88 -21.22 -8.83
CA GLN A 143 -0.54 -20.92 -9.08
C GLN A 143 -1.46 -21.07 -7.86
N VAL A 144 -1.05 -21.85 -6.86
CA VAL A 144 -1.81 -22.08 -5.62
C VAL A 144 -1.56 -21.03 -4.54
N ASP A 145 -0.60 -20.14 -4.74
CA ASP A 145 -0.22 -19.10 -3.78
C ASP A 145 -0.37 -17.71 -4.41
N SER A 146 -1.48 -17.04 -4.11
CA SER A 146 -1.81 -15.72 -4.66
C SER A 146 -0.79 -14.61 -4.29
N ARG A 147 0.10 -14.84 -3.33
CA ARG A 147 1.18 -13.89 -3.02
C ARG A 147 2.15 -13.70 -4.19
N TYR A 148 2.23 -14.65 -5.11
CA TYR A 148 3.04 -14.49 -6.31
C TYR A 148 2.56 -13.38 -7.25
N ILE A 149 1.32 -12.91 -7.12
CA ILE A 149 0.80 -11.79 -7.90
C ILE A 149 1.66 -10.51 -7.75
N HIS A 150 2.25 -10.31 -6.56
CA HIS A 150 3.09 -9.14 -6.27
C HIS A 150 4.58 -9.47 -6.11
N ARG A 151 4.98 -10.71 -6.39
CA ARG A 151 6.38 -11.17 -6.35
C ARG A 151 6.99 -11.30 -7.74
N GLY A 152 6.41 -10.63 -8.74
CA GLY A 152 6.91 -10.59 -10.11
C GLY A 152 8.35 -10.08 -10.16
N LYS A 153 9.11 -10.53 -11.16
CA LYS A 153 10.46 -10.03 -11.41
C LYS A 153 10.43 -8.53 -11.66
N PHE A 154 11.45 -7.82 -11.19
CA PHE A 154 11.58 -6.39 -11.47
C PHE A 154 11.65 -6.13 -12.96
N ASP A 155 10.76 -5.28 -13.47
CA ASP A 155 10.67 -4.95 -14.89
C ASP A 155 11.61 -3.78 -15.25
N TRP A 156 12.79 -4.13 -15.74
CA TRP A 156 13.79 -3.15 -16.16
C TRP A 156 13.36 -2.30 -17.36
N LYS A 157 12.47 -2.84 -18.24
CA LYS A 157 11.93 -2.07 -19.37
C LYS A 157 10.94 -1.01 -18.88
N LEU A 158 10.08 -1.40 -17.94
CA LEU A 158 9.17 -0.47 -17.26
C LEU A 158 9.98 0.62 -16.54
N ALA A 159 11.03 0.22 -15.84
CA ALA A 159 11.93 1.12 -15.11
C ALA A 159 12.58 2.20 -15.98
N ASP A 160 12.84 1.93 -17.26
CA ASP A 160 13.34 2.94 -18.20
C ASP A 160 12.34 4.09 -18.44
N GLY A 161 11.07 3.86 -18.14
CA GLY A 161 10.03 4.89 -18.17
C GLY A 161 10.34 6.08 -17.25
N ARG A 162 11.06 5.87 -16.12
CA ARG A 162 11.45 6.94 -15.18
C ARG A 162 12.28 8.07 -15.80
N LYS A 163 12.86 7.81 -16.98
CA LYS A 163 13.64 8.80 -17.74
C LYS A 163 12.78 9.67 -18.67
N ARG A 164 11.49 9.31 -18.85
CA ARG A 164 10.60 9.96 -19.81
C ARG A 164 9.54 10.79 -19.09
N LYS A 165 9.44 12.08 -19.46
CA LYS A 165 8.43 13.00 -18.92
C LYS A 165 7.00 12.51 -19.22
N GLY A 166 6.09 12.63 -18.25
CA GLY A 166 4.68 12.27 -18.40
C GLY A 166 4.38 10.78 -18.26
N THR A 167 5.34 9.99 -17.77
CA THR A 167 5.10 8.58 -17.44
C THR A 167 4.83 8.40 -15.95
N VAL A 168 4.00 7.43 -15.60
CA VAL A 168 3.75 7.02 -14.20
C VAL A 168 5.07 6.70 -13.49
N GLN A 169 5.99 6.00 -14.17
CA GLN A 169 7.28 5.62 -13.63
C GLN A 169 8.12 6.83 -13.21
N LYS A 170 8.08 7.89 -14.03
CA LYS A 170 8.82 9.10 -13.68
C LYS A 170 8.16 9.85 -12.53
N GLU A 171 6.85 9.97 -12.54
CA GLU A 171 6.11 10.67 -11.48
C GLU A 171 6.31 10.01 -10.13
N LEU A 172 6.20 8.67 -10.06
CA LEU A 172 6.45 7.92 -8.83
C LEU A 172 7.91 7.98 -8.40
N PHE A 173 8.85 7.73 -9.32
CA PHE A 173 10.27 7.73 -9.01
C PHE A 173 10.74 9.09 -8.47
N ASP A 174 10.35 10.18 -9.13
CA ASP A 174 10.69 11.54 -8.71
C ASP A 174 9.99 11.91 -7.38
N GLY A 175 8.71 11.55 -7.24
CA GLY A 175 7.91 11.81 -6.04
C GLY A 175 8.47 11.11 -4.81
N ILE A 176 8.72 9.81 -4.90
CA ILE A 176 9.34 9.02 -3.81
C ILE A 176 10.76 9.52 -3.53
N GLY A 177 11.53 9.85 -4.58
CA GLY A 177 12.86 10.43 -4.44
C GLY A 177 12.84 11.77 -3.69
N LYS A 178 11.83 12.61 -3.93
CA LYS A 178 11.61 13.86 -3.19
C LYS A 178 11.26 13.61 -1.72
N LEU A 179 10.34 12.68 -1.44
CA LEU A 179 9.98 12.30 -0.07
C LEU A 179 11.20 11.80 0.71
N ARG A 180 12.00 10.91 0.10
CA ARG A 180 13.26 10.44 0.68
C ARG A 180 14.22 11.59 0.98
N SER A 181 14.38 12.53 0.03
CA SER A 181 15.26 13.69 0.20
C SER A 181 14.81 14.60 1.35
N ILE A 182 13.51 14.83 1.50
CA ILE A 182 12.96 15.60 2.62
C ILE A 182 13.29 14.87 3.93
N ARG A 183 12.91 13.60 4.04
CA ARG A 183 13.16 12.81 5.25
C ARG A 183 14.64 12.77 5.65
N SER A 184 15.55 12.66 4.69
CA SER A 184 16.99 12.56 4.99
C SER A 184 17.65 13.89 5.38
N LYS A 185 17.01 15.02 5.12
CA LYS A 185 17.55 16.37 5.40
C LYS A 185 16.97 16.99 6.64
N GLU A 186 15.72 16.67 6.97
CA GLU A 186 14.98 17.32 8.04
C GLU A 186 15.16 16.55 9.36
N LYS A 187 15.71 17.23 10.37
CA LYS A 187 15.98 16.65 11.71
C LYS A 187 14.75 16.17 12.44
N VAL A 188 13.56 16.64 12.06
CA VAL A 188 12.29 16.18 12.65
C VAL A 188 12.03 14.68 12.40
N PHE A 189 12.75 14.08 11.45
CA PHE A 189 12.68 12.64 11.15
C PHE A 189 13.81 11.82 11.77
N ASP A 190 14.68 12.41 12.56
CA ASP A 190 15.73 11.68 13.29
C ASP A 190 15.12 10.72 14.31
N ALA A 191 15.80 9.62 14.58
CA ALA A 191 15.34 8.62 15.56
C ALA A 191 15.17 9.19 16.99
N SER A 192 15.88 10.28 17.30
CA SER A 192 15.77 11.00 18.57
C SER A 192 14.60 11.99 18.62
N ALA A 193 13.96 12.28 17.49
CA ALA A 193 12.86 13.23 17.45
C ALA A 193 11.67 12.74 18.28
N ASN A 194 10.99 13.67 18.94
CA ASN A 194 9.74 13.38 19.61
C ASN A 194 8.59 13.54 18.62
N VAL A 195 7.72 12.54 18.60
CA VAL A 195 6.52 12.52 17.75
C VAL A 195 5.31 12.35 18.68
N TRP A 196 4.27 13.12 18.46
CA TRP A 196 3.00 13.00 19.15
C TRP A 196 1.85 13.25 18.19
N THR A 197 0.72 12.62 18.45
CA THR A 197 -0.50 12.83 17.69
C THR A 197 -1.21 14.07 18.22
N LEU A 198 -1.53 14.99 17.33
CA LEU A 198 -2.40 16.11 17.67
C LEU A 198 -3.86 15.68 17.53
N ASP A 199 -4.67 16.07 18.48
CA ASP A 199 -6.11 15.88 18.39
C ASP A 199 -6.70 16.93 17.44
N THR A 200 -7.30 16.47 16.37
CA THR A 200 -7.89 17.34 15.34
C THR A 200 -9.40 17.32 15.43
N TRP A 201 -9.93 17.72 16.58
CA TRP A 201 -11.35 17.84 16.79
C TRP A 201 -12.03 18.59 15.63
N GLU A 202 -13.09 18.07 15.08
CA GLU A 202 -14.05 18.80 14.23
C GLU A 202 -13.59 19.15 12.79
N ASN A 203 -12.77 18.32 12.14
CA ASN A 203 -12.55 18.46 10.68
C ASN A 203 -13.09 17.26 9.91
#